data_793aab277a0d1ad2dd69e0125700e87c
#
_entry.id   793aab277a0d1ad2dd69e0125700e87c
#
_cell.length_a   1.000
_cell.length_b   1.000
_cell.length_c   1.000
_cell.angle_alpha   90.00
_cell.angle_beta   90.00
_cell.angle_gamma   90.00
#
_symmetry.space_group_name_H-M   'P 1'
#
loop_
_entity.id
_entity.type
_entity.pdbx_description
1 polymer ?
#
loop_
_entity_poly.entity_id
_entity_poly.type
_entity_poly.pdbx_seq_one_letter_code
_entity_poly.pdbx_strand_id
1 'polypeptide(L)'
;LMAVPLAIKNDMFGVMLIEEAENARRFRARRIEIINGIAQQAALAIQNDLLQQEMVVRERLETEAQLARQIQQTFIPHTLPVYPGWQMAARWLTARQVGGDFYDVIELPNGKLGLFIADVADKGMPAALFMALTRTLIRAAVKESNSPAEVLSRVNEQLLPDTQQGMFVTAVYGELDVERGEFTYVNAGHNPPFWMKANGEMEKLTRTAVALGVMEQPAVRQSTIL
;
A
#
# COMPACT_ATOMS: atom_id res chain seq x y z
N LEU A 1 8.45 -7.17 -55.81
CA LEU A 1 8.13 -6.98 -54.40
C LEU A 1 9.37 -6.52 -53.65
N MET A 2 9.25 -5.47 -52.85
CA MET A 2 10.30 -4.96 -51.97
C MET A 2 9.75 -4.88 -50.53
N ALA A 3 10.53 -5.34 -49.55
CA ALA A 3 10.20 -5.24 -48.14
C ALA A 3 11.09 -4.17 -47.51
N VAL A 4 10.50 -3.21 -46.81
CA VAL A 4 11.20 -2.11 -46.15
C VAL A 4 10.84 -2.14 -44.65
N PRO A 5 11.83 -2.22 -43.75
CA PRO A 5 11.53 -2.24 -42.33
C PRO A 5 11.00 -0.88 -41.85
N LEU A 6 9.97 -0.92 -41.04
CA LEU A 6 9.49 0.21 -40.26
C LEU A 6 10.23 0.16 -38.93
N ALA A 7 11.40 0.77 -38.83
CA ALA A 7 12.27 0.67 -37.68
C ALA A 7 12.85 2.04 -37.30
N ILE A 8 13.06 2.23 -35.99
CA ILE A 8 13.75 3.42 -35.45
C ILE A 8 14.85 2.90 -34.52
N LYS A 9 16.11 3.22 -34.84
CA LYS A 9 17.29 2.69 -34.16
C LYS A 9 17.26 1.14 -34.14
N ASN A 10 17.06 0.51 -32.98
CA ASN A 10 17.06 -0.95 -32.81
C ASN A 10 15.64 -1.53 -32.68
N ASP A 11 14.60 -0.68 -32.66
CA ASP A 11 13.22 -1.12 -32.50
C ASP A 11 12.54 -1.27 -33.84
N MET A 12 11.98 -2.45 -34.11
CA MET A 12 11.25 -2.77 -35.32
C MET A 12 9.74 -2.82 -35.03
N PHE A 13 8.98 -1.95 -35.69
CA PHE A 13 7.54 -1.81 -35.52
C PHE A 13 6.75 -2.59 -36.58
N GLY A 14 7.41 -2.98 -37.69
CA GLY A 14 6.76 -3.72 -38.76
C GLY A 14 7.57 -3.70 -40.05
N VAL A 15 6.95 -4.16 -41.13
CA VAL A 15 7.54 -4.18 -42.47
C VAL A 15 6.52 -3.63 -43.46
N MET A 16 6.95 -2.68 -44.30
CA MET A 16 6.17 -2.17 -45.44
C MET A 16 6.49 -3.01 -46.66
N LEU A 17 5.49 -3.63 -47.27
CA LEU A 17 5.63 -4.36 -48.52
C LEU A 17 5.16 -3.49 -49.67
N ILE A 18 6.00 -3.41 -50.75
CA ILE A 18 5.72 -2.61 -51.94
C ILE A 18 5.78 -3.52 -53.16
N GLU A 19 4.70 -3.55 -53.90
CA GLU A 19 4.59 -4.28 -55.16
C GLU A 19 4.73 -3.30 -56.37
N GLU A 20 5.49 -3.70 -57.37
CA GLU A 20 5.69 -2.93 -58.58
C GLU A 20 4.74 -3.49 -59.66
N ALA A 21 4.05 -2.62 -60.36
CA ALA A 21 3.18 -3.03 -61.48
C ALA A 21 4.00 -3.61 -62.64
N GLU A 22 3.45 -4.62 -63.32
CA GLU A 22 4.12 -5.48 -64.33
C GLU A 22 4.91 -4.76 -65.44
N ASN A 23 4.74 -3.46 -65.65
CA ASN A 23 5.42 -2.68 -66.69
C ASN A 23 6.38 -1.62 -66.21
N ALA A 24 6.77 -1.60 -64.93
CA ALA A 24 7.68 -0.60 -64.41
C ALA A 24 9.14 -1.11 -64.44
N ARG A 25 10.02 -0.31 -65.06
CA ARG A 25 11.49 -0.55 -65.01
C ARG A 25 11.98 -0.50 -63.56
N ARG A 26 12.83 -1.45 -63.16
CA ARG A 26 13.53 -1.61 -61.85
C ARG A 26 13.54 -0.38 -60.95
N PHE A 27 13.33 -0.57 -59.63
CA PHE A 27 13.45 0.48 -58.62
C PHE A 27 14.72 1.33 -58.84
N ARG A 28 14.54 2.60 -59.24
CA ARG A 28 15.66 3.56 -59.34
C ARG A 28 16.06 4.03 -57.96
N ALA A 29 17.34 4.32 -57.69
CA ALA A 29 17.89 4.76 -56.42
C ALA A 29 17.04 5.86 -55.76
N ARG A 30 16.62 6.88 -56.52
CA ARG A 30 15.75 7.96 -56.00
C ARG A 30 14.39 7.49 -55.50
N ARG A 31 13.81 6.43 -56.06
CA ARG A 31 12.53 5.83 -55.54
C ARG A 31 12.76 5.09 -54.24
N ILE A 32 13.89 4.39 -54.10
CA ILE A 32 14.27 3.69 -52.87
C ILE A 32 14.46 4.67 -51.72
N GLU A 33 15.10 5.83 -51.99
CA GLU A 33 15.24 6.90 -50.99
C GLU A 33 13.88 7.44 -50.49
N ILE A 34 12.95 7.70 -51.42
CA ILE A 34 11.61 8.16 -51.09
C ILE A 34 10.86 7.10 -50.25
N ILE A 35 10.96 5.85 -50.67
CA ILE A 35 10.31 4.72 -49.96
C ILE A 35 10.89 4.59 -48.54
N ASN A 36 12.20 4.66 -48.38
CA ASN A 36 12.83 4.63 -47.07
C ASN A 36 12.43 5.85 -46.24
N GLY A 37 12.31 7.03 -46.80
CA GLY A 37 11.80 8.20 -46.12
C GLY A 37 10.36 8.03 -45.63
N ILE A 38 9.47 7.44 -46.47
CA ILE A 38 8.10 7.13 -46.09
C ILE A 38 8.08 6.07 -44.97
N ALA A 39 8.91 5.01 -45.07
CA ALA A 39 9.01 3.99 -44.06
C ALA A 39 9.47 4.55 -42.70
N GLN A 40 10.45 5.47 -42.71
CA GLN A 40 10.89 6.17 -41.51
C GLN A 40 9.77 7.03 -40.88
N GLN A 41 9.03 7.78 -41.72
CA GLN A 41 7.89 8.58 -41.23
C GLN A 41 6.78 7.70 -40.66
N ALA A 42 6.48 6.59 -41.33
CA ALA A 42 5.50 5.62 -40.83
C ALA A 42 5.94 4.98 -39.49
N ALA A 43 7.23 4.59 -39.40
CA ALA A 43 7.79 4.06 -38.16
C ALA A 43 7.72 5.08 -37.01
N LEU A 44 8.03 6.35 -37.29
CA LEU A 44 7.92 7.43 -36.31
C LEU A 44 6.48 7.69 -35.86
N ALA A 45 5.53 7.64 -36.80
CA ALA A 45 4.12 7.80 -36.50
C ALA A 45 3.60 6.66 -35.58
N ILE A 46 3.98 5.41 -35.88
CA ILE A 46 3.62 4.23 -35.08
C ILE A 46 4.25 4.35 -33.68
N GLN A 47 5.53 4.72 -33.58
CA GLN A 47 6.20 4.90 -32.30
C GLN A 47 5.49 5.97 -31.45
N ASN A 48 5.14 7.11 -32.06
CA ASN A 48 4.46 8.19 -31.36
C ASN A 48 3.07 7.74 -30.86
N ASP A 49 2.32 6.99 -31.67
CA ASP A 49 1.01 6.45 -31.26
C ASP A 49 1.15 5.49 -30.08
N LEU A 50 2.08 4.56 -30.12
CA LEU A 50 2.36 3.64 -29.02
C LEU A 50 2.76 4.36 -27.73
N LEU A 51 3.62 5.37 -27.83
CA LEU A 51 4.02 6.18 -26.66
C LEU A 51 2.83 6.98 -26.10
N GLN A 52 1.97 7.53 -26.95
CA GLN A 52 0.76 8.22 -26.52
C GLN A 52 -0.20 7.28 -25.80
N GLN A 53 -0.43 6.07 -26.32
CA GLN A 53 -1.27 5.07 -25.67
C GLN A 53 -0.70 4.68 -24.30
N GLU A 54 0.60 4.46 -24.20
CA GLU A 54 1.26 4.16 -22.93
C GLU A 54 1.11 5.32 -21.92
N MET A 55 1.27 6.56 -22.38
CA MET A 55 1.09 7.74 -21.52
C MET A 55 -0.35 7.84 -20.98
N VAL A 56 -1.37 7.63 -21.82
CA VAL A 56 -2.77 7.68 -21.40
C VAL A 56 -3.09 6.60 -20.35
N VAL A 57 -2.60 5.38 -20.57
CA VAL A 57 -2.78 4.28 -19.58
C VAL A 57 -2.09 4.62 -18.27
N ARG A 58 -0.88 5.15 -18.32
CA ARG A 58 -0.12 5.55 -17.13
C ARG A 58 -0.81 6.67 -16.36
N GLU A 59 -1.26 7.72 -17.03
CA GLU A 59 -1.98 8.85 -16.42
C GLU A 59 -3.26 8.38 -15.73
N ARG A 60 -4.00 7.46 -16.36
CA ARG A 60 -5.18 6.86 -15.76
C ARG A 60 -4.85 6.09 -14.48
N LEU A 61 -3.82 5.23 -14.51
CA LEU A 61 -3.39 4.48 -13.33
C LEU A 61 -2.90 5.40 -12.20
N GLU A 62 -2.20 6.48 -12.53
CA GLU A 62 -1.77 7.48 -11.55
C GLU A 62 -2.97 8.20 -10.91
N THR A 63 -4.00 8.54 -11.70
CA THR A 63 -5.23 9.15 -11.20
C THR A 63 -6.01 8.20 -10.28
N GLU A 64 -6.17 6.93 -10.67
CA GLU A 64 -6.83 5.92 -9.84
C GLU A 64 -6.09 5.71 -8.51
N ALA A 65 -4.77 5.69 -8.52
CA ALA A 65 -3.97 5.57 -7.30
C ALA A 65 -4.05 6.82 -6.40
N GLN A 66 -4.18 8.03 -6.98
CA GLN A 66 -4.41 9.26 -6.22
C GLN A 66 -5.79 9.25 -5.52
N LEU A 67 -6.84 8.81 -6.22
CA LEU A 67 -8.16 8.65 -5.62
C LEU A 67 -8.15 7.65 -4.46
N ALA A 68 -7.49 6.50 -4.64
CA ALA A 68 -7.33 5.52 -3.58
C ALA A 68 -6.60 6.11 -2.35
N ARG A 69 -5.57 6.94 -2.57
CA ARG A 69 -4.88 7.66 -1.50
C ARG A 69 -5.82 8.60 -0.74
N GLN A 70 -6.64 9.37 -1.45
CA GLN A 70 -7.62 10.27 -0.82
C GLN A 70 -8.60 9.50 0.06
N ILE A 71 -9.11 8.36 -0.41
CA ILE A 71 -9.97 7.48 0.38
C ILE A 71 -9.20 6.96 1.61
N GLN A 72 -7.97 6.47 1.44
CA GLN A 72 -7.16 5.95 2.53
C GLN A 72 -6.89 7.00 3.61
N GLN A 73 -6.67 8.27 3.22
CA GLN A 73 -6.51 9.38 4.16
C GLN A 73 -7.71 9.57 5.06
N THR A 74 -8.93 9.27 4.60
CA THR A 74 -10.14 9.37 5.44
C THR A 74 -10.18 8.33 6.57
N PHE A 75 -9.40 7.27 6.45
CA PHE A 75 -9.29 6.25 7.50
C PHE A 75 -8.32 6.64 8.62
N ILE A 76 -7.40 7.55 8.36
CA ILE A 76 -6.42 7.98 9.36
C ILE A 76 -6.99 9.13 10.19
N PRO A 77 -6.87 9.12 11.52
CA PRO A 77 -7.35 10.22 12.36
C PRO A 77 -6.69 11.54 11.99
N HIS A 78 -7.49 12.54 11.62
CA HIS A 78 -7.01 13.91 11.33
C HIS A 78 -6.79 14.72 12.61
N THR A 79 -7.54 14.39 13.65
CA THR A 79 -7.47 15.04 14.97
C THR A 79 -7.30 13.96 16.02
N LEU A 80 -6.43 14.21 16.98
CA LEU A 80 -6.23 13.35 18.14
C LEU A 80 -7.04 13.92 19.32
N PRO A 81 -7.60 13.06 20.18
CA PRO A 81 -8.29 13.52 21.38
C PRO A 81 -7.31 14.21 22.32
N VAL A 82 -7.82 15.19 23.06
CA VAL A 82 -7.04 15.97 24.02
C VAL A 82 -7.47 15.59 25.44
N TYR A 83 -6.51 15.15 26.24
CA TYR A 83 -6.72 14.84 27.65
C TYR A 83 -5.82 15.70 28.54
N PRO A 84 -6.33 16.24 29.67
CA PRO A 84 -5.50 16.99 30.61
C PRO A 84 -4.28 16.18 31.07
N GLY A 85 -3.10 16.79 31.01
CA GLY A 85 -1.84 16.14 31.40
C GLY A 85 -1.20 15.25 30.31
N TRP A 86 -1.85 15.06 29.16
CA TRP A 86 -1.35 14.23 28.06
C TRP A 86 -1.11 15.05 26.79
N GLN A 87 -0.03 14.73 26.10
CA GLN A 87 0.26 15.26 24.76
C GLN A 87 0.38 14.12 23.77
N MET A 88 -0.35 14.19 22.68
CA MET A 88 -0.32 13.20 21.62
C MET A 88 0.06 13.84 20.30
N ALA A 89 0.92 13.16 19.53
CA ALA A 89 1.24 13.55 18.17
C ALA A 89 1.32 12.29 17.30
N ALA A 90 0.84 12.39 16.08
CA ALA A 90 0.95 11.33 15.10
C ALA A 90 1.34 11.89 13.73
N ARG A 91 2.08 11.10 12.97
CA ARG A 91 2.47 11.41 11.60
C ARG A 91 2.36 10.18 10.74
N TRP A 92 1.73 10.32 9.58
CA TRP A 92 1.58 9.25 8.61
C TRP A 92 2.15 9.68 7.25
N LEU A 93 3.06 8.86 6.70
CA LEU A 93 3.70 9.08 5.41
C LEU A 93 3.78 7.77 4.66
N THR A 94 3.16 7.69 3.50
CA THR A 94 3.25 6.51 2.65
C THR A 94 4.47 6.58 1.74
N ALA A 95 5.16 5.45 1.57
CA ALA A 95 6.31 5.35 0.65
C ALA A 95 5.90 5.42 -0.83
N ARG A 96 4.66 5.07 -1.15
CA ARG A 96 4.03 5.15 -2.48
C ARG A 96 2.76 6.00 -2.39
N GLN A 97 1.96 6.02 -3.44
CA GLN A 97 0.68 6.71 -3.45
C GLN A 97 -0.27 6.19 -2.36
N VAL A 98 -0.27 4.88 -2.12
CA VAL A 98 -0.98 4.20 -1.03
C VAL A 98 -0.04 3.29 -0.25
N GLY A 99 -0.38 2.95 0.99
CA GLY A 99 0.47 2.15 1.89
C GLY A 99 -0.30 1.18 2.76
N GLY A 100 0.44 0.21 3.34
CA GLY A 100 -0.06 -0.72 4.35
C GLY A 100 -0.01 -0.19 5.78
N ASP A 101 0.89 0.77 6.04
CA ASP A 101 1.04 1.39 7.37
C ASP A 101 -0.18 2.21 7.76
N PHE A 102 -0.60 2.12 9.01
CA PHE A 102 -1.65 2.96 9.56
C PHE A 102 -1.61 3.01 11.08
N TYR A 103 -2.27 4.02 11.63
CA TYR A 103 -2.55 4.13 13.06
C TYR A 103 -4.01 4.52 13.27
N ASP A 104 -4.51 4.26 14.46
CA ASP A 104 -5.81 4.72 14.90
C ASP A 104 -5.80 5.05 16.40
N VAL A 105 -6.67 5.96 16.81
CA VAL A 105 -6.89 6.35 18.19
C VAL A 105 -8.39 6.29 18.45
N ILE A 106 -8.79 5.48 19.41
CA ILE A 106 -10.20 5.13 19.65
C ILE A 106 -10.54 5.41 21.11
N GLU A 107 -11.53 6.28 21.33
CA GLU A 107 -12.09 6.43 22.68
C GLU A 107 -12.96 5.22 23.02
N LEU A 108 -12.62 4.54 24.11
CA LEU A 108 -13.30 3.32 24.54
C LEU A 108 -14.48 3.62 25.47
N PRO A 109 -15.53 2.77 25.50
CA PRO A 109 -16.68 2.97 26.38
C PRO A 109 -16.34 3.05 27.87
N ASN A 110 -15.23 2.44 28.31
CA ASN A 110 -14.74 2.44 29.68
C ASN A 110 -13.89 3.67 30.04
N GLY A 111 -13.85 4.70 29.18
CA GLY A 111 -13.07 5.91 29.37
C GLY A 111 -11.59 5.79 29.05
N LYS A 112 -11.10 4.61 28.70
CA LYS A 112 -9.72 4.41 28.23
C LYS A 112 -9.54 4.83 26.79
N LEU A 113 -8.30 4.94 26.36
CA LEU A 113 -7.92 5.28 25.00
C LEU A 113 -7.26 4.08 24.33
N GLY A 114 -7.89 3.55 23.28
CA GLY A 114 -7.31 2.53 22.43
C GLY A 114 -6.32 3.15 21.44
N LEU A 115 -5.07 2.73 21.50
CA LEU A 115 -3.99 3.14 20.59
C LEU A 115 -3.60 1.99 19.70
N PHE A 116 -3.58 2.23 18.40
CA PHE A 116 -3.27 1.21 17.43
C PHE A 116 -2.25 1.70 16.40
N ILE A 117 -1.25 0.87 16.10
CA ILE A 117 -0.32 1.06 14.98
C ILE A 117 -0.06 -0.28 14.31
N ALA A 118 -0.07 -0.32 12.98
CA ALA A 118 0.12 -1.55 12.23
C ALA A 118 0.75 -1.32 10.85
N ASP A 119 1.32 -2.39 10.33
CA ASP A 119 1.91 -2.47 9.00
C ASP A 119 1.50 -3.79 8.32
N VAL A 120 0.93 -3.67 7.12
CA VAL A 120 0.55 -4.81 6.27
C VAL A 120 1.75 -5.24 5.45
N ALA A 121 2.09 -6.53 5.54
CA ALA A 121 3.15 -7.12 4.72
C ALA A 121 2.70 -7.15 3.26
N ASP A 122 3.12 -6.21 2.48
CA ASP A 122 3.04 -6.00 1.03
C ASP A 122 3.06 -4.49 0.76
N LYS A 123 2.94 -4.08 -0.51
CA LYS A 123 2.99 -2.67 -0.92
C LYS A 123 1.94 -2.38 -2.00
N GLY A 124 1.53 -1.12 -2.04
CA GLY A 124 0.60 -0.65 -3.06
C GLY A 124 -0.87 -0.98 -2.74
N MET A 125 -1.68 -1.17 -3.77
CA MET A 125 -3.13 -1.30 -3.66
C MET A 125 -3.60 -2.49 -2.81
N PRO A 126 -3.01 -3.72 -2.93
CA PRO A 126 -3.41 -4.84 -2.08
C PRO A 126 -3.22 -4.53 -0.59
N ALA A 127 -2.05 -3.98 -0.20
CA ALA A 127 -1.77 -3.61 1.18
C ALA A 127 -2.72 -2.51 1.69
N ALA A 128 -3.07 -1.54 0.85
CA ALA A 128 -4.00 -0.48 1.20
C ALA A 128 -5.43 -0.98 1.47
N LEU A 129 -5.91 -1.94 0.69
CA LEU A 129 -7.22 -2.58 0.88
C LEU A 129 -7.23 -3.43 2.16
N PHE A 130 -6.15 -4.19 2.37
CA PHE A 130 -6.02 -5.04 3.56
C PHE A 130 -5.89 -4.21 4.84
N MET A 131 -5.25 -3.04 4.76
CA MET A 131 -5.23 -2.05 5.83
C MET A 131 -6.64 -1.58 6.20
N ALA A 132 -7.46 -1.22 5.21
CA ALA A 132 -8.83 -0.76 5.43
C ALA A 132 -9.71 -1.84 6.09
N LEU A 133 -9.56 -3.10 5.65
CA LEU A 133 -10.21 -4.25 6.26
C LEU A 133 -9.75 -4.41 7.72
N THR A 134 -8.45 -4.50 7.95
CA THR A 134 -7.88 -4.70 9.29
C THR A 134 -8.34 -3.61 10.26
N ARG A 135 -8.29 -2.34 9.85
CA ARG A 135 -8.76 -1.22 10.65
C ARG A 135 -10.25 -1.35 11.01
N THR A 136 -11.06 -1.76 10.07
CA THR A 136 -12.50 -1.95 10.29
C THR A 136 -12.77 -3.06 11.30
N LEU A 137 -12.07 -4.18 11.17
CA LEU A 137 -12.16 -5.31 12.11
C LEU A 137 -11.73 -4.91 13.54
N ILE A 138 -10.65 -4.13 13.67
CA ILE A 138 -10.21 -3.61 14.97
C ILE A 138 -11.28 -2.74 15.61
N ARG A 139 -11.85 -1.78 14.87
CA ARG A 139 -12.91 -0.91 15.38
C ARG A 139 -14.19 -1.67 15.76
N ALA A 140 -14.46 -2.78 15.13
CA ALA A 140 -15.56 -3.68 15.50
C ALA A 140 -15.20 -4.46 16.78
N ALA A 141 -14.04 -5.11 16.81
CA ALA A 141 -13.59 -5.95 17.92
C ALA A 141 -13.46 -5.17 19.24
N VAL A 142 -12.97 -3.92 19.18
CA VAL A 142 -12.84 -3.04 20.36
C VAL A 142 -14.16 -2.81 21.10
N LYS A 143 -15.29 -2.82 20.40
CA LYS A 143 -16.61 -2.61 21.02
C LYS A 143 -17.13 -3.82 21.80
N GLU A 144 -16.62 -5.00 21.46
CA GLU A 144 -17.11 -6.29 21.95
C GLU A 144 -16.10 -7.03 22.84
N SER A 145 -14.91 -6.45 23.04
CA SER A 145 -13.81 -7.05 23.78
C SER A 145 -13.47 -6.24 25.03
N ASN A 146 -12.95 -6.92 26.04
CA ASN A 146 -12.65 -6.33 27.35
C ASN A 146 -11.12 -6.15 27.58
N SER A 147 -10.29 -6.57 26.63
CA SER A 147 -8.84 -6.49 26.77
C SER A 147 -8.13 -6.44 25.41
N PRO A 148 -6.91 -5.88 25.35
CA PRO A 148 -6.10 -5.87 24.12
C PRO A 148 -5.85 -7.26 23.53
N ALA A 149 -5.68 -8.27 24.37
CA ALA A 149 -5.48 -9.65 23.92
C ALA A 149 -6.73 -10.20 23.22
N GLU A 150 -7.91 -9.94 23.76
CA GLU A 150 -9.18 -10.36 23.16
C GLU A 150 -9.45 -9.65 21.83
N VAL A 151 -9.18 -8.34 21.77
CA VAL A 151 -9.32 -7.57 20.53
C VAL A 151 -8.48 -8.18 19.40
N LEU A 152 -7.18 -8.39 19.62
CA LEU A 152 -6.30 -8.91 18.58
C LEU A 152 -6.55 -10.38 18.24
N SER A 153 -7.02 -11.20 19.21
CA SER A 153 -7.44 -12.57 18.94
C SER A 153 -8.65 -12.60 17.98
N ARG A 154 -9.70 -11.80 18.25
CA ARG A 154 -10.86 -11.69 17.38
C ARG A 154 -10.51 -11.15 15.99
N VAL A 155 -9.66 -10.13 15.93
CA VAL A 155 -9.18 -9.59 14.65
C VAL A 155 -8.45 -10.66 13.86
N ASN A 156 -7.58 -11.44 14.50
CA ASN A 156 -6.86 -12.53 13.84
C ASN A 156 -7.83 -13.59 13.28
N GLU A 157 -8.82 -14.02 14.05
CA GLU A 157 -9.82 -15.00 13.61
C GLU A 157 -10.60 -14.53 12.37
N GLN A 158 -10.99 -13.24 12.35
CA GLN A 158 -11.75 -12.65 11.25
C GLN A 158 -10.88 -12.35 10.02
N LEU A 159 -9.60 -12.04 10.23
CA LEU A 159 -8.67 -11.68 9.17
C LEU A 159 -8.11 -12.91 8.44
N LEU A 160 -7.90 -14.01 9.16
CA LEU A 160 -7.21 -15.19 8.66
C LEU A 160 -7.82 -15.79 7.38
N PRO A 161 -9.16 -15.90 7.21
CA PRO A 161 -9.76 -16.41 5.98
C PRO A 161 -9.42 -15.57 4.74
N ASP A 162 -9.14 -14.28 4.92
CA ASP A 162 -8.85 -13.32 3.86
C ASP A 162 -7.34 -13.15 3.61
N THR A 163 -6.48 -13.81 4.42
CA THR A 163 -5.02 -13.80 4.23
C THR A 163 -4.61 -14.73 3.11
N GLN A 164 -4.82 -14.30 1.87
CA GLN A 164 -4.33 -15.01 0.69
C GLN A 164 -2.91 -14.56 0.34
N GLN A 165 -2.12 -15.47 -0.28
CA GLN A 165 -0.80 -15.16 -0.84
C GLN A 165 0.26 -14.69 0.18
N GLY A 166 0.13 -15.04 1.47
CA GLY A 166 1.15 -14.71 2.48
C GLY A 166 1.07 -13.27 3.01
N MET A 167 -0.04 -12.58 2.79
CA MET A 167 -0.29 -11.30 3.48
C MET A 167 -0.51 -11.52 4.97
N PHE A 168 0.06 -10.67 5.79
CA PHE A 168 -0.13 -10.65 7.24
C PHE A 168 -0.01 -9.20 7.74
N VAL A 169 -0.41 -8.97 8.98
CA VAL A 169 -0.34 -7.64 9.58
C VAL A 169 0.48 -7.71 10.86
N THR A 170 1.52 -6.90 10.95
CA THR A 170 2.18 -6.62 12.22
C THR A 170 1.45 -5.49 12.92
N ALA A 171 1.20 -5.61 14.21
CA ALA A 171 0.41 -4.63 14.94
C ALA A 171 0.85 -4.45 16.39
N VAL A 172 0.70 -3.24 16.89
CA VAL A 172 0.63 -2.97 18.33
C VAL A 172 -0.75 -2.39 18.62
N TYR A 173 -1.47 -2.99 19.53
CA TYR A 173 -2.68 -2.43 20.11
C TYR A 173 -2.54 -2.35 21.62
N GLY A 174 -2.93 -1.24 22.20
CA GLY A 174 -2.95 -1.06 23.63
C GLY A 174 -4.02 -0.10 24.10
N GLU A 175 -4.40 -0.25 25.37
CA GLU A 175 -5.38 0.56 26.05
C GLU A 175 -4.68 1.40 27.12
N LEU A 176 -4.78 2.71 26.98
CA LEU A 176 -4.27 3.68 27.94
C LEU A 176 -5.39 4.12 28.89
N ASP A 177 -5.20 3.84 30.17
CA ASP A 177 -5.98 4.45 31.24
C ASP A 177 -5.36 5.82 31.53
N VAL A 178 -6.01 6.88 31.07
CA VAL A 178 -5.49 8.25 31.16
C VAL A 178 -5.47 8.78 32.59
N GLU A 179 -6.31 8.26 33.48
CA GLU A 179 -6.38 8.67 34.90
C GLU A 179 -5.29 7.99 35.72
N ARG A 180 -5.00 6.70 35.43
CA ARG A 180 -4.00 5.92 36.18
C ARG A 180 -2.62 5.96 35.57
N GLY A 181 -2.49 6.36 34.31
CA GLY A 181 -1.24 6.30 33.56
C GLY A 181 -0.83 4.88 33.15
N GLU A 182 -1.76 3.90 33.26
CA GLU A 182 -1.50 2.50 32.89
C GLU A 182 -1.69 2.27 31.41
N PHE A 183 -0.72 1.65 30.74
CA PHE A 183 -0.83 1.23 29.34
C PHE A 183 -0.73 -0.29 29.26
N THR A 184 -1.85 -0.95 28.94
CA THR A 184 -1.89 -2.40 28.68
C THR A 184 -1.88 -2.66 27.20
N TYR A 185 -0.92 -3.46 26.71
CA TYR A 185 -0.69 -3.62 25.27
C TYR A 185 -0.46 -5.07 24.84
N VAL A 186 -0.65 -5.31 23.55
CA VAL A 186 -0.19 -6.49 22.80
C VAL A 186 0.66 -6.00 21.64
N ASN A 187 1.84 -6.59 21.47
CA ASN A 187 2.67 -6.43 20.29
C ASN A 187 2.63 -7.73 19.47
N ALA A 188 1.87 -7.70 18.38
CA ALA A 188 1.70 -8.80 17.43
C ALA A 188 2.73 -8.69 16.29
N GLY A 189 3.99 -8.95 16.62
CA GLY A 189 5.08 -9.00 15.63
C GLY A 189 5.54 -7.68 15.06
N HIS A 190 5.05 -6.55 15.54
CA HIS A 190 5.44 -5.22 15.08
C HIS A 190 6.78 -4.77 15.67
N ASN A 191 7.41 -3.78 15.05
CA ASN A 191 8.60 -3.12 15.60
C ASN A 191 8.30 -2.64 17.02
N PRO A 192 9.15 -2.98 18.02
CA PRO A 192 8.87 -2.66 19.41
C PRO A 192 8.75 -1.16 19.64
N PRO A 193 7.63 -0.66 20.18
CA PRO A 193 7.54 0.71 20.67
C PRO A 193 8.55 0.95 21.80
N PHE A 194 8.94 2.21 21.96
CA PHE A 194 9.82 2.63 23.05
C PHE A 194 8.99 3.33 24.12
N TRP A 195 9.21 2.90 25.36
CA TRP A 195 8.71 3.58 26.53
C TRP A 195 9.85 4.31 27.23
N MET A 196 9.76 5.63 27.28
CA MET A 196 10.74 6.47 27.98
C MET A 196 10.20 6.80 29.37
N LYS A 197 10.89 6.31 30.39
CA LYS A 197 10.56 6.57 31.81
C LYS A 197 10.95 7.98 32.21
N ALA A 198 10.38 8.50 33.28
CA ALA A 198 10.67 9.84 33.81
C ALA A 198 12.16 10.03 34.20
N ASN A 199 12.87 8.95 34.55
CA ASN A 199 14.31 8.95 34.84
C ASN A 199 15.19 8.98 33.58
N GLY A 200 14.60 9.00 32.38
CA GLY A 200 15.30 8.95 31.09
C GLY A 200 15.68 7.55 30.61
N GLU A 201 15.38 6.51 31.36
CA GLU A 201 15.58 5.12 30.93
C GLU A 201 14.60 4.77 29.82
N MET A 202 15.09 4.08 28.79
CA MET A 202 14.27 3.65 27.65
C MET A 202 14.10 2.14 27.66
N GLU A 203 12.86 1.69 27.61
CA GLU A 203 12.50 0.28 27.56
C GLU A 203 11.75 -0.03 26.23
N LYS A 204 11.98 -1.22 25.67
CA LYS A 204 11.28 -1.70 24.48
C LYS A 204 10.06 -2.50 24.87
N LEU A 205 8.91 -2.17 24.30
CA LEU A 205 7.69 -2.96 24.45
C LEU A 205 7.77 -4.17 23.52
N THR A 206 8.31 -5.27 24.05
CA THR A 206 8.65 -6.45 23.27
C THR A 206 7.41 -7.19 22.74
N ARG A 207 7.64 -8.05 21.76
CA ARG A 207 6.60 -8.86 21.15
C ARG A 207 5.93 -9.81 22.16
N THR A 208 4.60 -9.83 22.17
CA THR A 208 3.77 -10.66 23.03
C THR A 208 2.83 -11.61 22.26
N ALA A 209 2.77 -11.45 20.92
CA ALA A 209 2.01 -12.30 20.01
C ALA A 209 2.71 -12.40 18.65
N VAL A 210 2.26 -13.35 17.82
CA VAL A 210 2.66 -13.46 16.41
C VAL A 210 1.87 -12.44 15.59
N ALA A 211 2.36 -12.05 14.40
CA ALA A 211 1.63 -11.20 13.48
C ALA A 211 0.24 -11.78 13.13
N LEU A 212 -0.71 -10.90 12.88
CA LEU A 212 -2.09 -11.27 12.56
C LEU A 212 -2.18 -11.89 11.16
N GLY A 213 -3.03 -12.91 11.01
CA GLY A 213 -3.21 -13.60 9.74
C GLY A 213 -2.18 -14.68 9.42
N VAL A 214 -1.28 -15.01 10.38
CA VAL A 214 -0.23 -16.03 10.17
C VAL A 214 -0.68 -17.42 10.60
N MET A 215 -1.48 -17.53 11.67
CA MET A 215 -1.92 -18.82 12.22
C MET A 215 -3.28 -18.71 12.92
N GLU A 216 -4.00 -19.85 12.98
CA GLU A 216 -5.39 -19.89 13.46
C GLU A 216 -5.56 -19.53 14.94
N GLN A 217 -4.70 -19.98 15.81
CA GLN A 217 -4.82 -19.75 17.26
C GLN A 217 -3.48 -19.32 17.85
N PRO A 218 -3.04 -18.07 17.60
CA PRO A 218 -1.82 -17.57 18.20
C PRO A 218 -1.98 -17.42 19.72
N ALA A 219 -0.93 -17.73 20.47
CA ALA A 219 -0.86 -17.34 21.86
C ALA A 219 -0.73 -15.81 21.93
N VAL A 220 -1.79 -15.13 22.36
CA VAL A 220 -1.81 -13.68 22.53
C VAL A 220 -1.69 -13.36 24.02
N ARG A 221 -0.60 -12.72 24.41
CA ARG A 221 -0.36 -12.25 25.78
C ARG A 221 -0.37 -10.74 25.80
N GLN A 222 -0.88 -10.15 26.86
CA GLN A 222 -0.79 -8.71 27.08
C GLN A 222 0.20 -8.39 28.20
N SER A 223 0.77 -7.21 28.15
CA SER A 223 1.66 -6.66 29.18
C SER A 223 1.19 -5.27 29.58
N THR A 224 1.45 -4.89 30.84
CA THR A 224 1.07 -3.56 31.35
C THR A 224 2.32 -2.83 31.82
N ILE A 225 2.39 -1.54 31.53
CA ILE A 225 3.41 -0.59 32.00
C ILE A 225 2.72 0.59 32.70
N LEU A 226 3.46 1.24 33.60
CA LEU A 226 3.02 2.36 34.45
C LEU A 226 3.88 3.59 34.20
#